data_f01409f9a6737eaa73af97bc7282d537
#
_entry.id   f01409f9a6737eaa73af97bc7282d537
#
_cell.length_a   1.000
_cell.length_b   1.000
_cell.length_c   1.000
_cell.angle_alpha   90.00
_cell.angle_beta   90.00
_cell.angle_gamma   90.00
#
_symmetry.space_group_name_H-M   'P 1'
#
loop_
_entity.id
_entity.type
_entity.pdbx_description
1 polymer ?
#
loop_
_entity_poly.entity_id
_entity_poly.type
_entity_poly.pdbx_seq_one_letter_code
_entity_poly.pdbx_strand_id
1 'polypeptide(L)'
;LSLSLRAKASIAGIIGLLITLGIARFAYTPMLPIMREQAGLGLGAGGWLATANYAGYFTGVFLCGRISDLDLKDRIYRWGLILAVISTAMMGMVASELGWAISRFLAGLSTAVGMMLGGALVMNWLMRNGHRAELGVHFSGVGLSVVMSSFAVLMLSEHVLWWENWLFLSLLGLVLVLPAWAWLPKPMPAPAVEHESKMQDRPPTVAVRRLLLAFYFCAGVGFVVTSTFIVAIVNALPKMEDVGFWVFVILGAAAAPSCILWDLIARRVGAIDALLLASVLHIAGILLPLVGEGLFGPIAGALCFGFTFAGIVSMMMGLAGRFYPTRPAKMMSTLTIAYGIAQILAPAITGWISEQTGSYNAGLFVAAAVMTVGLVMLLQLRGVARLPDELDS
;
A
#
# COMPACT_ATOMS: atom_id res chain seq x y z
N LEU A 1 -0.05 -12.10 31.48
CA LEU A 1 -0.85 -10.94 31.07
C LEU A 1 -1.83 -11.37 29.97
N SER A 2 -3.12 -11.56 30.32
CA SER A 2 -4.16 -11.85 29.32
C SER A 2 -4.48 -10.56 28.54
N LEU A 3 -4.23 -10.57 27.23
CA LEU A 3 -4.60 -9.45 26.36
C LEU A 3 -6.13 -9.25 26.37
N SER A 4 -6.57 -7.98 26.43
CA SER A 4 -7.99 -7.64 26.30
C SER A 4 -8.52 -8.09 24.91
N LEU A 5 -9.83 -8.35 24.80
CA LEU A 5 -10.45 -8.71 23.51
C LEU A 5 -10.25 -7.63 22.45
N ARG A 6 -10.28 -6.33 22.85
CA ARG A 6 -9.97 -5.20 21.97
C ARG A 6 -8.55 -5.31 21.41
N ALA A 7 -7.56 -5.55 22.30
CA ALA A 7 -6.18 -5.70 21.86
C ALA A 7 -6.01 -6.89 20.92
N LYS A 8 -6.64 -8.03 21.23
CA LYS A 8 -6.60 -9.22 20.37
C LYS A 8 -7.16 -8.94 18.96
N ALA A 9 -8.33 -8.31 18.87
CA ALA A 9 -8.95 -7.98 17.58
C ALA A 9 -8.09 -7.01 16.74
N SER A 10 -7.55 -5.95 17.37
CA SER A 10 -6.68 -4.98 16.69
C SER A 10 -5.37 -5.61 16.25
N ILE A 11 -4.71 -6.39 17.09
CA ILE A 11 -3.47 -7.10 16.77
C ILE A 11 -3.71 -8.15 15.68
N ALA A 12 -4.82 -8.91 15.71
CA ALA A 12 -5.18 -9.84 14.66
C ALA A 12 -5.31 -9.16 13.29
N GLY A 13 -5.93 -7.97 13.26
CA GLY A 13 -6.04 -7.17 12.04
C GLY A 13 -4.66 -6.71 11.52
N ILE A 14 -3.79 -6.23 12.41
CA ILE A 14 -2.42 -5.84 12.04
C ILE A 14 -1.64 -7.06 11.52
N ILE A 15 -1.68 -8.20 12.22
CA ILE A 15 -1.01 -9.43 11.77
C ILE A 15 -1.55 -9.88 10.40
N GLY A 16 -2.84 -9.76 10.15
CA GLY A 16 -3.42 -10.02 8.83
C GLY A 16 -2.81 -9.14 7.74
N LEU A 17 -2.54 -7.86 8.02
CA LEU A 17 -1.82 -6.98 7.10
C LEU A 17 -0.35 -7.39 6.95
N LEU A 18 0.33 -7.81 8.04
CA LEU A 18 1.70 -8.32 7.96
C LEU A 18 1.82 -9.51 7.01
N ILE A 19 0.84 -10.41 7.01
CA ILE A 19 0.80 -11.58 6.12
C ILE A 19 0.49 -11.14 4.68
N THR A 20 -0.61 -10.43 4.49
CA THR A 20 -1.15 -10.17 3.14
C THR A 20 -0.45 -9.02 2.41
N LEU A 21 0.04 -8.01 3.13
CA LEU A 21 0.86 -6.94 2.56
C LEU A 21 2.35 -7.19 2.74
N GLY A 22 2.78 -7.51 3.96
CA GLY A 22 4.20 -7.66 4.24
C GLY A 22 4.80 -8.83 3.45
N ILE A 23 4.35 -10.03 3.75
CA ILE A 23 4.91 -11.26 3.18
C ILE A 23 4.50 -11.43 1.72
N ALA A 24 3.22 -11.34 1.39
CA ALA A 24 2.74 -11.63 0.05
C ALA A 24 3.05 -10.51 -0.98
N ARG A 25 3.16 -9.24 -0.56
CA ARG A 25 3.34 -8.12 -1.48
C ARG A 25 4.68 -7.42 -1.31
N PHE A 26 4.96 -6.83 -0.14
CA PHE A 26 6.12 -5.96 0.06
C PHE A 26 7.45 -6.72 0.14
N ALA A 27 7.47 -8.00 0.52
CA ALA A 27 8.69 -8.81 0.49
C ALA A 27 9.31 -8.91 -0.93
N TYR A 28 8.52 -8.69 -1.99
CA TYR A 28 9.04 -8.67 -3.35
C TYR A 28 10.06 -7.55 -3.58
N THR A 29 9.88 -6.40 -2.95
CA THR A 29 10.79 -5.25 -3.10
C THR A 29 12.23 -5.58 -2.67
N PRO A 30 12.48 -6.08 -1.45
CA PRO A 30 13.82 -6.52 -1.07
C PRO A 30 14.27 -7.82 -1.77
N MET A 31 13.34 -8.70 -2.19
CA MET A 31 13.68 -9.93 -2.93
C MET A 31 14.06 -9.67 -4.39
N LEU A 32 13.65 -8.56 -4.97
CA LEU A 32 13.90 -8.26 -6.38
C LEU A 32 15.39 -8.25 -6.74
N PRO A 33 16.29 -7.53 -6.06
CA PRO A 33 17.72 -7.58 -6.36
C PRO A 33 18.31 -8.99 -6.19
N ILE A 34 17.91 -9.73 -5.15
CA ILE A 34 18.36 -11.11 -4.88
C ILE A 34 17.94 -12.05 -6.02
N MET A 35 16.67 -11.97 -6.46
CA MET A 35 16.19 -12.77 -7.60
C MET A 35 16.89 -12.39 -8.92
N ARG A 36 17.25 -11.14 -9.10
CA ARG A 36 17.99 -10.71 -10.29
C ARG A 36 19.39 -11.31 -10.29
N GLU A 37 20.06 -11.31 -9.18
CA GLU A 37 21.43 -11.83 -9.03
C GLU A 37 21.47 -13.35 -9.07
N GLN A 38 20.62 -14.03 -8.29
CA GLN A 38 20.70 -15.47 -8.09
C GLN A 38 19.80 -16.28 -9.03
N ALA A 39 18.65 -15.75 -9.47
CA ALA A 39 17.71 -16.43 -10.36
C ALA A 39 17.74 -15.92 -11.79
N GLY A 40 18.57 -14.93 -12.11
CA GLY A 40 18.66 -14.35 -13.45
C GLY A 40 17.42 -13.57 -13.90
N LEU A 41 16.62 -13.04 -12.96
CA LEU A 41 15.42 -12.27 -13.27
C LEU A 41 15.77 -10.98 -14.02
N GLY A 42 15.24 -10.81 -15.24
CA GLY A 42 15.46 -9.62 -16.05
C GLY A 42 14.82 -8.36 -15.46
N LEU A 43 15.32 -7.18 -15.86
CA LEU A 43 14.78 -5.88 -15.42
C LEU A 43 13.29 -5.72 -15.77
N GLY A 44 12.92 -6.04 -17.00
CA GLY A 44 11.55 -5.99 -17.48
C GLY A 44 10.65 -7.00 -16.79
N ALA A 45 11.11 -8.25 -16.66
CA ALA A 45 10.38 -9.29 -15.95
C ALA A 45 10.09 -8.88 -14.52
N GLY A 46 11.03 -8.20 -13.83
CA GLY A 46 10.81 -7.62 -12.49
C GLY A 46 9.64 -6.64 -12.46
N GLY A 47 9.50 -5.78 -13.44
CA GLY A 47 8.36 -4.87 -13.59
C GLY A 47 7.04 -5.61 -13.85
N TRP A 48 7.04 -6.62 -14.74
CA TRP A 48 5.86 -7.41 -15.05
C TRP A 48 5.34 -8.22 -13.84
N LEU A 49 6.24 -8.76 -13.03
CA LEU A 49 5.86 -9.46 -11.79
C LEU A 49 5.20 -8.52 -10.78
N ALA A 50 5.65 -7.28 -10.67
CA ALA A 50 4.97 -6.26 -9.88
C ALA A 50 3.60 -5.93 -10.46
N THR A 51 3.50 -5.71 -11.78
CA THR A 51 2.23 -5.51 -12.49
C THR A 51 1.23 -6.64 -12.24
N ALA A 52 1.66 -7.89 -12.29
CA ALA A 52 0.81 -9.05 -12.00
C ALA A 52 0.23 -8.99 -10.57
N ASN A 53 1.04 -8.59 -9.58
CA ASN A 53 0.56 -8.43 -8.21
C ASN A 53 -0.51 -7.33 -8.10
N TYR A 54 -0.29 -6.18 -8.72
CA TYR A 54 -1.27 -5.09 -8.70
C TYR A 54 -2.55 -5.44 -9.47
N ALA A 55 -2.45 -6.16 -10.58
CA ALA A 55 -3.61 -6.68 -11.31
C ALA A 55 -4.44 -7.62 -10.42
N GLY A 56 -3.77 -8.54 -9.71
CA GLY A 56 -4.42 -9.40 -8.70
C GLY A 56 -5.09 -8.59 -7.59
N TYR A 57 -4.41 -7.59 -7.06
CA TYR A 57 -4.94 -6.72 -6.02
C TYR A 57 -6.22 -6.01 -6.46
N PHE A 58 -6.24 -5.37 -7.63
CA PHE A 58 -7.44 -4.66 -8.10
C PHE A 58 -8.56 -5.61 -8.51
N THR A 59 -8.25 -6.78 -9.04
CA THR A 59 -9.23 -7.86 -9.22
C THR A 59 -9.88 -8.24 -7.89
N GLY A 60 -9.06 -8.43 -6.86
CA GLY A 60 -9.52 -8.73 -5.50
C GLY A 60 -10.37 -7.61 -4.89
N VAL A 61 -9.96 -6.34 -5.03
CA VAL A 61 -10.74 -5.17 -4.58
C VAL A 61 -12.14 -5.17 -5.22
N PHE A 62 -12.21 -5.39 -6.52
CA PHE A 62 -13.47 -5.45 -7.25
C PHE A 62 -14.37 -6.60 -6.78
N LEU A 63 -13.81 -7.78 -6.55
CA LEU A 63 -14.55 -8.93 -6.04
C LEU A 63 -15.01 -8.71 -4.59
N CYS A 64 -14.12 -8.25 -3.70
CA CYS A 64 -14.43 -7.96 -2.29
C CYS A 64 -15.53 -6.89 -2.15
N GLY A 65 -15.55 -5.90 -3.04
CA GLY A 65 -16.57 -4.85 -3.04
C GLY A 65 -18.00 -5.33 -3.30
N ARG A 66 -18.18 -6.54 -3.85
CA ARG A 66 -19.49 -7.16 -4.10
C ARG A 66 -20.01 -8.00 -2.94
N ILE A 67 -19.17 -8.26 -1.96
CA ILE A 67 -19.53 -9.10 -0.82
C ILE A 67 -20.17 -8.23 0.25
N SER A 68 -21.46 -8.41 0.51
CA SER A 68 -22.20 -7.73 1.58
C SER A 68 -22.27 -8.57 2.86
N ASP A 69 -22.41 -9.89 2.72
CA ASP A 69 -22.56 -10.84 3.82
C ASP A 69 -21.30 -10.90 4.71
N LEU A 70 -21.48 -10.74 6.02
CA LEU A 70 -20.38 -10.69 6.98
C LEU A 70 -19.73 -12.05 7.24
N ASP A 71 -20.49 -13.14 7.24
CA ASP A 71 -19.95 -14.49 7.45
C ASP A 71 -19.14 -14.92 6.23
N LEU A 72 -19.60 -14.53 5.03
CA LEU A 72 -18.85 -14.75 3.80
C LEU A 72 -17.54 -13.92 3.81
N LYS A 73 -17.57 -12.66 4.28
CA LYS A 73 -16.35 -11.85 4.46
C LYS A 73 -15.35 -12.52 5.39
N ASP A 74 -15.80 -13.04 6.55
CA ASP A 74 -14.92 -13.74 7.50
C ASP A 74 -14.29 -14.99 6.88
N ARG A 75 -15.09 -15.81 6.18
CA ARG A 75 -14.59 -17.01 5.51
C ARG A 75 -13.55 -16.69 4.44
N ILE A 76 -13.86 -15.72 3.55
CA ILE A 76 -12.94 -15.31 2.48
C ILE A 76 -11.67 -14.69 3.07
N TYR A 77 -11.78 -13.90 4.13
CA TYR A 77 -10.62 -13.33 4.82
C TYR A 77 -9.68 -14.42 5.33
N ARG A 78 -10.20 -15.43 6.01
CA ARG A 78 -9.38 -16.55 6.54
C ARG A 78 -8.71 -17.33 5.42
N TRP A 79 -9.42 -17.66 4.35
CA TRP A 79 -8.84 -18.29 3.17
C TRP A 79 -7.84 -17.37 2.44
N GLY A 80 -8.04 -16.06 2.47
CA GLY A 80 -7.10 -15.07 1.95
C GLY A 80 -5.76 -15.07 2.67
N LEU A 81 -5.76 -15.30 4.00
CA LEU A 81 -4.50 -15.49 4.76
C LEU A 81 -3.74 -16.73 4.30
N ILE A 82 -4.45 -17.85 4.09
CA ILE A 82 -3.84 -19.08 3.57
C ILE A 82 -3.33 -18.87 2.13
N LEU A 83 -4.11 -18.19 1.28
CA LEU A 83 -3.68 -17.87 -0.08
C LEU A 83 -2.40 -17.03 -0.11
N ALA A 84 -2.24 -16.10 0.83
CA ALA A 84 -1.01 -15.31 0.97
C ALA A 84 0.21 -16.21 1.24
N VAL A 85 0.07 -17.17 2.16
CA VAL A 85 1.13 -18.13 2.49
C VAL A 85 1.45 -19.03 1.30
N ILE A 86 0.43 -19.61 0.66
CA ILE A 86 0.62 -20.50 -0.49
C ILE A 86 1.28 -19.75 -1.66
N SER A 87 0.77 -18.55 -2.01
CA SER A 87 1.34 -17.77 -3.09
C SER A 87 2.79 -17.35 -2.82
N THR A 88 3.15 -17.10 -1.57
CA THR A 88 4.53 -16.81 -1.18
C THR A 88 5.42 -18.05 -1.34
N ALA A 89 4.97 -19.23 -0.90
CA ALA A 89 5.69 -20.48 -1.09
C ALA A 89 5.92 -20.79 -2.58
N MET A 90 4.93 -20.55 -3.43
CA MET A 90 5.04 -20.76 -4.88
C MET A 90 6.20 -19.95 -5.49
N MET A 91 6.53 -18.78 -4.98
CA MET A 91 7.67 -17.99 -5.46
C MET A 91 9.00 -18.75 -5.33
N GLY A 92 9.17 -19.53 -4.25
CA GLY A 92 10.37 -20.33 -4.03
C GLY A 92 10.31 -21.74 -4.67
N MET A 93 9.11 -22.27 -4.92
CA MET A 93 8.94 -23.64 -5.43
C MET A 93 8.93 -23.72 -6.97
N VAL A 94 8.69 -22.61 -7.66
CA VAL A 94 8.58 -22.56 -9.12
C VAL A 94 9.72 -21.73 -9.68
N ALA A 95 10.37 -22.23 -10.76
CA ALA A 95 11.51 -21.57 -11.40
C ALA A 95 11.16 -21.05 -12.81
N SER A 96 9.92 -20.60 -13.01
CA SER A 96 9.49 -20.02 -14.29
C SER A 96 8.83 -18.66 -14.12
N GLU A 97 9.07 -17.74 -15.04
CA GLU A 97 8.47 -16.39 -15.01
C GLU A 97 6.93 -16.43 -14.97
N LEU A 98 6.32 -17.35 -15.72
CA LEU A 98 4.87 -17.53 -15.71
C LEU A 98 4.38 -18.00 -14.31
N GLY A 99 5.09 -18.95 -13.71
CA GLY A 99 4.77 -19.43 -12.35
C GLY A 99 4.90 -18.32 -11.32
N TRP A 100 5.94 -17.50 -11.40
CA TRP A 100 6.10 -16.31 -10.56
C TRP A 100 4.99 -15.28 -10.81
N ALA A 101 4.61 -15.03 -12.09
CA ALA A 101 3.52 -14.12 -12.40
C ALA A 101 2.17 -14.56 -11.80
N ILE A 102 1.85 -15.86 -11.91
CA ILE A 102 0.64 -16.45 -11.29
C ILE A 102 0.71 -16.29 -9.77
N SER A 103 1.84 -16.64 -9.16
CA SER A 103 2.06 -16.44 -7.72
C SER A 103 1.84 -14.99 -7.30
N ARG A 104 2.43 -14.03 -8.03
CA ARG A 104 2.27 -12.59 -7.76
C ARG A 104 0.83 -12.13 -7.91
N PHE A 105 0.09 -12.62 -8.90
CA PHE A 105 -1.33 -12.33 -9.06
C PHE A 105 -2.16 -12.85 -7.87
N LEU A 106 -1.94 -14.09 -7.44
CA LEU A 106 -2.60 -14.67 -6.27
C LEU A 106 -2.25 -13.93 -4.98
N ALA A 107 -0.99 -13.55 -4.82
CA ALA A 107 -0.54 -12.69 -3.72
C ALA A 107 -1.27 -11.33 -3.72
N GLY A 108 -1.50 -10.75 -4.90
CA GLY A 108 -2.30 -9.53 -5.05
C GLY A 108 -3.75 -9.72 -4.61
N LEU A 109 -4.40 -10.81 -5.02
CA LEU A 109 -5.76 -11.16 -4.56
C LEU A 109 -5.82 -11.25 -3.03
N SER A 110 -4.85 -11.94 -2.40
CA SER A 110 -4.79 -12.05 -0.94
C SER A 110 -4.60 -10.69 -0.26
N THR A 111 -3.80 -9.80 -0.87
CA THR A 111 -3.60 -8.43 -0.38
C THR A 111 -4.92 -7.65 -0.34
N ALA A 112 -5.75 -7.75 -1.38
CA ALA A 112 -7.06 -7.11 -1.41
C ALA A 112 -7.97 -7.64 -0.30
N VAL A 113 -7.97 -8.94 -0.08
CA VAL A 113 -8.74 -9.58 0.99
C VAL A 113 -8.29 -9.07 2.36
N GLY A 114 -6.99 -9.01 2.62
CA GLY A 114 -6.43 -8.48 3.88
C GLY A 114 -6.83 -7.02 4.13
N MET A 115 -6.65 -6.17 3.13
CA MET A 115 -6.95 -4.72 3.22
C MET A 115 -8.44 -4.43 3.36
N MET A 116 -9.27 -5.03 2.50
CA MET A 116 -10.70 -4.70 2.42
C MET A 116 -11.51 -5.44 3.48
N LEU A 117 -11.39 -6.77 3.53
CA LEU A 117 -12.22 -7.57 4.41
C LEU A 117 -11.68 -7.57 5.84
N GLY A 118 -10.36 -7.67 6.03
CA GLY A 118 -9.73 -7.60 7.34
C GLY A 118 -10.03 -6.30 8.07
N GLY A 119 -9.85 -5.16 7.41
CA GLY A 119 -10.20 -3.85 7.95
C GLY A 119 -11.69 -3.73 8.30
N ALA A 120 -12.59 -4.20 7.41
CA ALA A 120 -14.02 -4.17 7.63
C ALA A 120 -14.45 -5.03 8.83
N LEU A 121 -13.87 -6.22 9.01
CA LEU A 121 -14.16 -7.13 10.12
C LEU A 121 -13.69 -6.56 11.46
N VAL A 122 -12.47 -6.04 11.53
CA VAL A 122 -11.93 -5.40 12.74
C VAL A 122 -12.76 -4.18 13.13
N MET A 123 -13.08 -3.31 12.17
CA MET A 123 -13.93 -2.14 12.44
C MET A 123 -15.32 -2.52 12.91
N ASN A 124 -15.98 -3.48 12.25
CA ASN A 124 -17.28 -3.97 12.64
C ASN A 124 -17.27 -4.43 14.10
N TRP A 125 -16.26 -5.20 14.49
CA TRP A 125 -16.13 -5.68 15.86
C TRP A 125 -15.92 -4.54 16.86
N LEU A 126 -14.99 -3.59 16.57
CA LEU A 126 -14.72 -2.44 17.44
C LEU A 126 -15.98 -1.59 17.67
N MET A 127 -16.68 -1.21 16.61
CA MET A 127 -17.89 -0.39 16.71
C MET A 127 -18.99 -1.08 17.52
N ARG A 128 -19.16 -2.39 17.38
CA ARG A 128 -20.19 -3.16 18.11
C ARG A 128 -19.93 -3.27 19.59
N ASN A 129 -18.66 -3.27 19.98
CA ASN A 129 -18.27 -3.33 21.36
C ASN A 129 -18.09 -1.93 21.98
N GLY A 130 -18.65 -0.87 21.36
CA GLY A 130 -18.62 0.51 21.86
C GLY A 130 -17.24 1.17 21.78
N HIS A 131 -16.33 0.60 20.98
CA HIS A 131 -15.02 1.20 20.76
C HIS A 131 -15.03 2.09 19.52
N ARG A 132 -14.22 3.16 19.53
CA ARG A 132 -14.01 3.98 18.34
C ARG A 132 -13.36 3.16 17.25
N ALA A 133 -13.77 3.38 16.00
CA ALA A 133 -13.12 2.80 14.83
C ALA A 133 -11.73 3.44 14.62
N GLU A 134 -10.71 2.92 15.29
CA GLU A 134 -9.33 3.42 15.23
C GLU A 134 -8.64 2.90 13.96
N LEU A 135 -9.08 3.38 12.80
CA LEU A 135 -8.50 3.01 11.49
C LEU A 135 -7.00 3.29 11.42
N GLY A 136 -6.54 4.38 12.02
CA GLY A 136 -5.12 4.72 12.04
C GLY A 136 -4.26 3.64 12.69
N VAL A 137 -4.74 3.02 13.79
CA VAL A 137 -4.05 1.89 14.44
C VAL A 137 -4.01 0.68 13.54
N HIS A 138 -5.12 0.33 12.89
CA HIS A 138 -5.16 -0.80 11.95
C HIS A 138 -4.22 -0.57 10.76
N PHE A 139 -4.27 0.60 10.13
CA PHE A 139 -3.45 0.91 8.97
C PHE A 139 -1.97 1.21 9.29
N SER A 140 -1.58 1.39 10.55
CA SER A 140 -0.15 1.35 10.94
C SER A 140 0.50 0.01 10.55
N GLY A 141 -0.30 -1.05 10.48
CA GLY A 141 0.09 -2.35 9.95
C GLY A 141 0.67 -2.30 8.53
N VAL A 142 0.33 -1.31 7.70
CA VAL A 142 0.91 -1.13 6.36
C VAL A 142 2.41 -0.81 6.47
N GLY A 143 2.78 0.19 7.29
CA GLY A 143 4.19 0.52 7.53
C GLY A 143 4.94 -0.61 8.21
N LEU A 144 4.34 -1.22 9.24
CA LEU A 144 4.92 -2.39 9.92
C LEU A 144 5.12 -3.58 8.97
N SER A 145 4.27 -3.74 7.96
CA SER A 145 4.41 -4.77 6.91
C SER A 145 5.69 -4.56 6.09
N VAL A 146 6.00 -3.32 5.76
CA VAL A 146 7.24 -2.97 5.03
C VAL A 146 8.46 -3.24 5.92
N VAL A 147 8.43 -2.80 7.18
CA VAL A 147 9.51 -3.04 8.15
C VAL A 147 9.77 -4.53 8.31
N MET A 148 8.73 -5.30 8.61
CA MET A 148 8.85 -6.74 8.85
C MET A 148 9.40 -7.47 7.62
N SER A 149 8.86 -7.20 6.43
CA SER A 149 9.28 -7.89 5.21
C SER A 149 10.73 -7.59 4.84
N SER A 150 11.15 -6.32 4.93
CA SER A 150 12.53 -5.95 4.63
C SER A 150 13.51 -6.54 5.65
N PHE A 151 13.18 -6.44 6.93
CA PHE A 151 14.03 -6.99 7.98
C PHE A 151 14.15 -8.52 7.91
N ALA A 152 13.05 -9.22 7.62
CA ALA A 152 13.08 -10.68 7.45
C ALA A 152 13.97 -11.10 6.27
N VAL A 153 13.86 -10.40 5.13
CA VAL A 153 14.72 -10.68 3.96
C VAL A 153 16.18 -10.36 4.27
N LEU A 154 16.47 -9.21 4.89
CA LEU A 154 17.82 -8.80 5.26
C LEU A 154 18.52 -9.85 6.15
N MET A 155 17.80 -10.36 7.17
CA MET A 155 18.37 -11.34 8.10
C MET A 155 18.65 -12.70 7.45
N LEU A 156 18.00 -13.02 6.35
CA LEU A 156 18.13 -14.31 5.67
C LEU A 156 19.04 -14.23 4.44
N SER A 157 19.14 -13.09 3.77
CA SER A 157 19.75 -12.95 2.44
C SER A 157 21.21 -13.38 2.36
N GLU A 158 21.98 -13.23 3.45
CA GLU A 158 23.39 -13.66 3.52
C GLU A 158 23.57 -15.17 3.79
N HIS A 159 22.51 -15.87 4.20
CA HIS A 159 22.62 -17.23 4.73
C HIS A 159 21.89 -18.28 3.88
N VAL A 160 20.97 -17.85 3.03
CA VAL A 160 20.11 -18.74 2.26
C VAL A 160 19.97 -18.28 0.81
N LEU A 161 19.64 -19.21 -0.07
CA LEU A 161 19.37 -18.92 -1.48
C LEU A 161 18.02 -18.20 -1.65
N TRP A 162 17.83 -17.54 -2.80
CA TRP A 162 16.61 -16.79 -3.11
C TRP A 162 15.31 -17.58 -2.93
N TRP A 163 15.29 -18.84 -3.33
CA TRP A 163 14.11 -19.71 -3.21
C TRP A 163 13.85 -20.13 -1.76
N GLU A 164 14.90 -20.37 -0.97
CA GLU A 164 14.78 -20.67 0.47
C GLU A 164 14.24 -19.46 1.23
N ASN A 165 14.69 -18.27 0.87
CA ASN A 165 14.20 -17.02 1.48
C ASN A 165 12.68 -16.90 1.31
N TRP A 166 12.13 -17.19 0.11
CA TRP A 166 10.69 -17.22 -0.11
C TRP A 166 9.97 -18.29 0.74
N LEU A 167 10.57 -19.47 0.92
CA LEU A 167 10.01 -20.52 1.77
C LEU A 167 10.03 -20.15 3.24
N PHE A 168 11.10 -19.51 3.74
CA PHE A 168 11.14 -18.99 5.11
C PHE A 168 10.11 -17.88 5.34
N LEU A 169 9.92 -16.97 4.38
CA LEU A 169 8.86 -15.96 4.45
C LEU A 169 7.46 -16.61 4.50
N SER A 170 7.26 -17.67 3.72
CA SER A 170 6.01 -18.43 3.75
C SER A 170 5.79 -19.11 5.10
N LEU A 171 6.84 -19.71 5.67
CA LEU A 171 6.79 -20.33 7.01
C LEU A 171 6.49 -19.30 8.09
N LEU A 172 7.12 -18.12 8.04
CA LEU A 172 6.80 -16.99 8.93
C LEU A 172 5.32 -16.60 8.78
N GLY A 173 4.82 -16.52 7.55
CA GLY A 173 3.41 -16.27 7.28
C GLY A 173 2.49 -17.33 7.91
N LEU A 174 2.84 -18.60 7.78
CA LEU A 174 2.09 -19.71 8.35
C LEU A 174 2.00 -19.61 9.89
N VAL A 175 3.11 -19.27 10.55
CA VAL A 175 3.13 -19.03 12.00
C VAL A 175 2.23 -17.85 12.38
N LEU A 176 2.29 -16.75 11.63
CA LEU A 176 1.47 -15.58 11.87
C LEU A 176 -0.03 -15.80 11.59
N VAL A 177 -0.38 -16.76 10.73
CA VAL A 177 -1.79 -17.12 10.51
C VAL A 177 -2.45 -17.60 11.80
N LEU A 178 -1.74 -18.29 12.68
CA LEU A 178 -2.31 -18.82 13.91
C LEU A 178 -2.95 -17.72 14.80
N PRO A 179 -2.23 -16.68 15.23
CA PRO A 179 -2.83 -15.62 16.01
C PRO A 179 -3.82 -14.76 15.19
N ALA A 180 -3.55 -14.49 13.89
CA ALA A 180 -4.49 -13.75 13.05
C ALA A 180 -5.85 -14.45 12.95
N TRP A 181 -5.85 -15.78 12.85
CA TRP A 181 -7.07 -16.58 12.78
C TRP A 181 -7.77 -16.72 14.13
N ALA A 182 -7.02 -17.00 15.19
CA ALA A 182 -7.57 -17.32 16.51
C ALA A 182 -8.09 -16.08 17.26
N TRP A 183 -7.44 -14.92 17.08
CA TRP A 183 -7.75 -13.70 17.82
C TRP A 183 -8.77 -12.81 17.12
N LEU A 184 -9.01 -12.99 15.82
CA LEU A 184 -10.07 -12.24 15.13
C LEU A 184 -11.44 -12.86 15.50
N PRO A 185 -12.30 -12.11 16.23
CA PRO A 185 -13.61 -12.61 16.63
C PRO A 185 -14.51 -12.81 15.41
N LYS A 186 -15.41 -13.79 15.49
CA LYS A 186 -16.43 -13.97 14.46
C LYS A 186 -17.35 -12.74 14.38
N PRO A 187 -17.73 -12.30 13.18
CA PRO A 187 -18.65 -11.20 13.03
C PRO A 187 -20.03 -11.58 13.59
N MET A 188 -20.69 -10.61 14.19
CA MET A 188 -22.09 -10.77 14.62
C MET A 188 -23.00 -9.86 13.78
N PRO A 189 -24.20 -10.29 13.36
CA PRO A 189 -25.13 -9.48 12.57
C PRO A 189 -25.44 -8.15 13.27
N ALA A 190 -25.51 -7.01 12.57
CA ALA A 190 -25.86 -5.72 13.17
C ALA A 190 -27.33 -5.72 13.58
N PRO A 191 -27.69 -5.15 14.76
CA PRO A 191 -29.02 -4.66 14.93
C PRO A 191 -29.27 -3.60 13.86
N ALA A 192 -30.43 -3.64 13.22
CA ALA A 192 -30.85 -2.62 12.27
C ALA A 192 -30.97 -1.29 13.05
N VAL A 193 -29.95 -0.45 12.95
CA VAL A 193 -30.02 0.92 13.46
C VAL A 193 -30.39 1.79 12.28
N GLU A 194 -31.64 2.16 12.18
CA GLU A 194 -32.10 3.25 11.34
C GLU A 194 -31.54 4.56 11.91
N HIS A 195 -30.38 4.97 11.43
CA HIS A 195 -29.92 6.34 11.57
C HIS A 195 -30.41 7.11 10.34
N GLU A 196 -31.52 7.80 10.44
CA GLU A 196 -31.84 8.93 9.56
C GLU A 196 -30.75 10.01 9.76
N SER A 197 -29.66 9.91 9.01
CA SER A 197 -28.67 10.97 9.00
C SER A 197 -29.18 12.11 8.13
N LYS A 198 -29.27 13.32 8.69
CA LYS A 198 -29.52 14.58 7.95
C LYS A 198 -28.39 14.94 6.97
N MET A 199 -27.48 14.03 6.67
CA MET A 199 -26.37 14.24 5.78
C MET A 199 -26.83 14.28 4.32
N GLN A 200 -26.43 15.31 3.58
CA GLN A 200 -26.71 15.46 2.16
C GLN A 200 -25.45 15.25 1.33
N ASP A 201 -25.57 14.49 0.23
CA ASP A 201 -24.51 14.38 -0.76
C ASP A 201 -24.27 15.76 -1.43
N ARG A 202 -22.99 16.14 -1.54
CA ARG A 202 -22.53 17.37 -2.23
C ARG A 202 -21.57 16.97 -3.35
N PRO A 203 -22.07 16.47 -4.50
CA PRO A 203 -21.21 15.96 -5.55
C PRO A 203 -20.27 17.05 -6.06
N PRO A 204 -18.98 16.74 -6.27
CA PRO A 204 -18.03 17.69 -6.82
C PRO A 204 -18.41 18.04 -8.26
N THR A 205 -18.04 19.25 -8.69
CA THR A 205 -18.18 19.62 -10.10
C THR A 205 -17.36 18.67 -11.00
N VAL A 206 -17.69 18.64 -12.28
CA VAL A 206 -16.98 17.78 -13.25
C VAL A 206 -15.49 18.13 -13.30
N ALA A 207 -15.14 19.42 -13.20
CA ALA A 207 -13.76 19.88 -13.18
C ALA A 207 -13.01 19.40 -11.94
N VAL A 208 -13.57 19.59 -10.75
CA VAL A 208 -12.99 19.12 -9.48
C VAL A 208 -12.80 17.60 -9.50
N ARG A 209 -13.79 16.85 -9.97
CA ARG A 209 -13.69 15.38 -10.06
C ARG A 209 -12.57 14.95 -11.00
N ARG A 210 -12.44 15.59 -12.18
CA ARG A 210 -11.36 15.25 -13.15
C ARG A 210 -9.98 15.55 -12.58
N LEU A 211 -9.80 16.70 -11.91
CA LEU A 211 -8.53 17.07 -11.28
C LEU A 211 -8.14 16.10 -10.16
N LEU A 212 -9.08 15.69 -9.30
CA LEU A 212 -8.84 14.71 -8.25
C LEU A 212 -8.46 13.34 -8.82
N LEU A 213 -9.13 12.88 -9.89
CA LEU A 213 -8.80 11.63 -10.56
C LEU A 213 -7.41 11.68 -11.19
N ALA A 214 -7.07 12.75 -11.90
CA ALA A 214 -5.76 12.95 -12.52
C ALA A 214 -4.65 13.01 -11.46
N PHE A 215 -4.84 13.78 -10.40
CA PHE A 215 -3.90 13.82 -9.29
C PHE A 215 -3.68 12.45 -8.67
N TYR A 216 -4.75 11.73 -8.38
CA TYR A 216 -4.64 10.45 -7.68
C TYR A 216 -4.05 9.35 -8.56
N PHE A 217 -4.26 9.43 -9.89
CA PHE A 217 -3.52 8.61 -10.85
C PHE A 217 -2.00 8.91 -10.77
N CYS A 218 -1.61 10.18 -10.79
CA CYS A 218 -0.20 10.58 -10.68
C CYS A 218 0.43 10.11 -9.36
N ALA A 219 -0.30 10.23 -8.24
CA ALA A 219 0.14 9.71 -6.95
C ALA A 219 0.32 8.20 -6.95
N GLY A 220 -0.53 7.46 -7.69
CA GLY A 220 -0.39 6.03 -7.90
C GLY A 220 0.89 5.65 -8.63
N VAL A 221 1.28 6.41 -9.65
CA VAL A 221 2.56 6.22 -10.37
C VAL A 221 3.74 6.45 -9.42
N GLY A 222 3.76 7.59 -8.71
CA GLY A 222 4.82 7.94 -7.77
C GLY A 222 5.02 6.86 -6.71
N PHE A 223 3.89 6.40 -6.11
CA PHE A 223 3.91 5.35 -5.11
C PHE A 223 4.50 4.05 -5.63
N VAL A 224 3.96 3.52 -6.73
CA VAL A 224 4.24 2.14 -7.14
C VAL A 224 5.67 1.96 -7.66
N VAL A 225 6.19 2.93 -8.40
CA VAL A 225 7.56 2.84 -8.94
C VAL A 225 8.56 2.85 -7.79
N THR A 226 8.44 3.81 -6.87
CA THR A 226 9.36 3.92 -5.75
C THR A 226 9.25 2.72 -4.81
N SER A 227 8.02 2.37 -4.37
CA SER A 227 7.84 1.25 -3.42
C SER A 227 8.23 -0.12 -3.98
N THR A 228 8.29 -0.28 -5.30
CA THR A 228 8.67 -1.55 -5.94
C THR A 228 10.17 -1.65 -6.16
N PHE A 229 10.82 -0.57 -6.59
CA PHE A 229 12.19 -0.65 -7.10
C PHE A 229 13.24 -0.01 -6.19
N ILE A 230 12.85 0.68 -5.10
CA ILE A 230 13.77 1.46 -4.28
C ILE A 230 14.95 0.64 -3.73
N VAL A 231 14.74 -0.61 -3.30
CA VAL A 231 15.82 -1.47 -2.78
C VAL A 231 16.81 -1.78 -3.90
N ALA A 232 16.32 -2.19 -5.08
CA ALA A 232 17.17 -2.50 -6.23
C ALA A 232 17.93 -1.26 -6.73
N ILE A 233 17.31 -0.06 -6.66
CA ILE A 233 17.93 1.20 -7.06
C ILE A 233 19.05 1.56 -6.09
N VAL A 234 18.77 1.53 -4.78
CA VAL A 234 19.77 1.92 -3.78
C VAL A 234 20.92 0.93 -3.74
N ASN A 235 20.68 -0.38 -3.82
CA ASN A 235 21.75 -1.38 -3.85
C ASN A 235 22.63 -1.27 -5.13
N ALA A 236 22.11 -0.69 -6.22
CA ALA A 236 22.89 -0.42 -7.43
C ALA A 236 23.75 0.84 -7.36
N LEU A 237 23.60 1.69 -6.33
CA LEU A 237 24.46 2.87 -6.13
C LEU A 237 25.85 2.46 -5.63
N PRO A 238 26.92 3.19 -6.00
CA PRO A 238 28.28 2.88 -5.57
C PRO A 238 28.41 2.82 -4.04
N LYS A 239 28.98 1.75 -3.51
CA LYS A 239 29.21 1.51 -2.07
C LYS A 239 27.92 1.43 -1.24
N MET A 240 26.78 1.09 -1.86
CA MET A 240 25.47 1.00 -1.21
C MET A 240 24.88 -0.43 -1.25
N GLU A 241 25.72 -1.43 -1.46
CA GLU A 241 25.34 -2.84 -1.39
C GLU A 241 24.64 -3.10 -0.04
N ASP A 242 23.48 -3.72 -0.07
CA ASP A 242 22.60 -4.01 1.09
C ASP A 242 22.00 -2.80 1.85
N VAL A 243 22.39 -1.58 1.53
CA VAL A 243 21.79 -0.38 2.15
C VAL A 243 20.33 -0.23 1.80
N GLY A 244 19.90 -0.66 0.62
CA GLY A 244 18.52 -0.60 0.17
C GLY A 244 17.53 -1.32 1.09
N PHE A 245 17.93 -2.40 1.75
CA PHE A 245 17.10 -3.09 2.75
C PHE A 245 16.81 -2.18 3.94
N TRP A 246 17.83 -1.50 4.47
CA TRP A 246 17.65 -0.55 5.57
C TRP A 246 16.84 0.69 5.16
N VAL A 247 17.05 1.18 3.94
CA VAL A 247 16.25 2.27 3.35
C VAL A 247 14.77 1.87 3.33
N PHE A 248 14.46 0.63 2.97
CA PHE A 248 13.07 0.15 2.95
C PHE A 248 12.50 -0.05 4.37
N VAL A 249 13.30 -0.45 5.36
CA VAL A 249 12.90 -0.47 6.78
C VAL A 249 12.55 0.94 7.26
N ILE A 250 13.40 1.93 6.98
CA ILE A 250 13.19 3.34 7.35
C ILE A 250 11.91 3.88 6.70
N LEU A 251 11.70 3.57 5.42
CA LEU A 251 10.48 3.93 4.69
C LEU A 251 9.23 3.38 5.38
N GLY A 252 9.24 2.09 5.76
CA GLY A 252 8.13 1.47 6.47
C GLY A 252 7.88 2.07 7.85
N ALA A 253 8.95 2.35 8.59
CA ALA A 253 8.86 3.00 9.90
C ALA A 253 8.25 4.41 9.82
N ALA A 254 8.62 5.20 8.79
CA ALA A 254 8.04 6.50 8.54
C ALA A 254 6.57 6.42 8.08
N ALA A 255 6.20 5.36 7.37
CA ALA A 255 4.84 5.14 6.90
C ALA A 255 3.86 4.76 8.03
N ALA A 256 4.31 4.07 9.06
CA ALA A 256 3.44 3.59 10.13
C ALA A 256 2.61 4.69 10.82
N PRO A 257 3.15 5.85 11.23
CA PRO A 257 2.40 6.94 11.81
C PRO A 257 1.76 7.90 10.76
N SER A 258 2.08 7.76 9.49
CA SER A 258 1.82 8.74 8.43
C SER A 258 0.34 9.11 8.31
N CYS A 259 -0.57 8.12 8.29
CA CYS A 259 -2.01 8.39 8.17
C CYS A 259 -2.55 9.27 9.32
N ILE A 260 -2.11 9.01 10.55
CA ILE A 260 -2.54 9.77 11.73
C ILE A 260 -2.00 11.20 11.68
N LEU A 261 -0.70 11.33 11.36
CA LEU A 261 -0.05 12.65 11.34
C LEU A 261 -0.60 13.54 10.22
N TRP A 262 -0.84 12.98 9.03
CA TRP A 262 -1.44 13.74 7.94
C TRP A 262 -2.91 14.11 8.17
N ASP A 263 -3.68 13.29 8.88
CA ASP A 263 -5.04 13.67 9.31
C ASP A 263 -4.98 14.87 10.28
N LEU A 264 -4.04 14.88 11.23
CA LEU A 264 -3.84 16.01 12.14
C LEU A 264 -3.37 17.29 11.40
N ILE A 265 -2.48 17.17 10.42
CA ILE A 265 -2.03 18.28 9.59
C ILE A 265 -3.20 18.81 8.76
N ALA A 266 -3.95 17.94 8.09
CA ALA A 266 -5.09 18.32 7.26
C ALA A 266 -6.20 19.05 8.03
N ARG A 267 -6.40 18.71 9.31
CA ARG A 267 -7.33 19.43 10.20
C ARG A 267 -6.87 20.85 10.54
N ARG A 268 -5.57 21.16 10.46
CA ARG A 268 -5.02 22.48 10.78
C ARG A 268 -4.89 23.39 9.57
N VAL A 269 -4.47 22.84 8.43
CA VAL A 269 -4.15 23.64 7.23
C VAL A 269 -5.15 23.46 6.10
N GLY A 270 -6.14 22.56 6.26
CA GLY A 270 -7.06 22.17 5.20
C GLY A 270 -6.55 20.98 4.37
N ALA A 271 -7.49 20.22 3.78
CA ALA A 271 -7.20 18.98 3.09
C ALA A 271 -6.35 19.18 1.82
N ILE A 272 -6.62 20.26 1.05
CA ILE A 272 -5.90 20.53 -0.19
C ILE A 272 -4.47 21.00 0.08
N ASP A 273 -4.27 21.88 1.06
CA ASP A 273 -2.94 22.39 1.41
C ASP A 273 -2.07 21.29 2.03
N ALA A 274 -2.66 20.40 2.83
CA ALA A 274 -1.99 19.21 3.32
C ALA A 274 -1.58 18.27 2.19
N LEU A 275 -2.44 18.05 1.17
CA LEU A 275 -2.11 17.26 -0.01
C LEU A 275 -1.00 17.90 -0.84
N LEU A 276 -0.99 19.24 -1.00
CA LEU A 276 0.08 19.97 -1.68
C LEU A 276 1.42 19.77 -0.96
N LEU A 277 1.46 19.96 0.36
CA LEU A 277 2.65 19.75 1.17
C LEU A 277 3.15 18.30 1.09
N ALA A 278 2.24 17.34 1.23
CA ALA A 278 2.54 15.92 1.09
C ALA A 278 3.11 15.60 -0.30
N SER A 279 2.56 16.20 -1.37
CA SER A 279 3.02 15.97 -2.75
C SER A 279 4.43 16.48 -2.99
N VAL A 280 4.77 17.67 -2.45
CA VAL A 280 6.14 18.22 -2.55
C VAL A 280 7.14 17.29 -1.83
N LEU A 281 6.82 16.88 -0.60
CA LEU A 281 7.66 15.94 0.14
C LEU A 281 7.74 14.57 -0.54
N HIS A 282 6.67 14.13 -1.19
CA HIS A 282 6.65 12.87 -1.94
C HIS A 282 7.57 12.90 -3.15
N ILE A 283 7.54 14.00 -3.93
CA ILE A 283 8.45 14.22 -5.06
C ILE A 283 9.90 14.24 -4.57
N ALA A 284 10.18 14.96 -3.48
CA ALA A 284 11.50 14.95 -2.86
C ALA A 284 11.92 13.52 -2.46
N GLY A 285 11.00 12.75 -1.85
CA GLY A 285 11.22 11.36 -1.47
C GLY A 285 11.54 10.43 -2.65
N ILE A 286 10.98 10.70 -3.82
CA ILE A 286 11.28 9.95 -5.07
C ILE A 286 12.67 10.30 -5.60
N LEU A 287 13.06 11.58 -5.59
CA LEU A 287 14.29 12.05 -6.23
C LEU A 287 15.54 12.00 -5.36
N LEU A 288 15.40 12.19 -4.05
CA LEU A 288 16.54 12.24 -3.12
C LEU A 288 17.46 11.01 -3.19
N PRO A 289 16.96 9.76 -3.37
CA PRO A 289 17.85 8.61 -3.52
C PRO A 289 18.83 8.70 -4.70
N LEU A 290 18.53 9.55 -5.70
CA LEU A 290 19.35 9.75 -6.89
C LEU A 290 20.27 10.98 -6.79
N VAL A 291 20.19 11.75 -5.70
CA VAL A 291 20.92 13.03 -5.55
C VAL A 291 22.08 12.86 -4.57
N GLY A 292 23.27 13.17 -5.03
CA GLY A 292 24.47 13.20 -4.22
C GLY A 292 25.09 11.82 -3.99
N GLU A 293 26.22 11.83 -3.31
CA GLU A 293 26.92 10.62 -2.89
C GLU A 293 26.65 10.34 -1.40
N GLY A 294 26.59 9.06 -1.02
CA GLY A 294 26.46 8.63 0.37
C GLY A 294 25.03 8.38 0.84
N LEU A 295 24.87 8.14 2.13
CA LEU A 295 23.63 7.65 2.77
C LEU A 295 22.53 8.71 2.89
N PHE A 296 22.86 9.99 2.83
CA PHE A 296 21.90 11.07 3.10
C PHE A 296 20.71 11.03 2.14
N GLY A 297 20.96 10.97 0.83
CA GLY A 297 19.90 10.94 -0.19
C GLY A 297 18.92 9.76 0.00
N PRO A 298 19.40 8.52 0.04
CA PRO A 298 18.55 7.34 0.29
C PRO A 298 17.76 7.40 1.60
N ILE A 299 18.37 7.82 2.71
CA ILE A 299 17.69 7.90 4.02
C ILE A 299 16.64 9.01 4.03
N ALA A 300 17.01 10.22 3.59
CA ALA A 300 16.08 11.35 3.53
C ALA A 300 14.93 11.06 2.55
N GLY A 301 15.22 10.42 1.42
CA GLY A 301 14.24 9.96 0.46
C GLY A 301 13.24 8.98 1.08
N ALA A 302 13.75 7.97 1.80
CA ALA A 302 12.91 6.98 2.49
C ALA A 302 11.99 7.61 3.54
N LEU A 303 12.51 8.56 4.33
CA LEU A 303 11.72 9.28 5.32
C LEU A 303 10.62 10.11 4.66
N CYS A 304 10.95 10.93 3.66
CA CYS A 304 9.98 11.77 2.95
C CYS A 304 8.91 10.91 2.24
N PHE A 305 9.33 9.88 1.52
CA PHE A 305 8.43 9.00 0.79
C PHE A 305 7.54 8.19 1.74
N GLY A 306 8.12 7.53 2.74
CA GLY A 306 7.41 6.73 3.72
C GLY A 306 6.37 7.55 4.48
N PHE A 307 6.77 8.75 4.92
CA PHE A 307 5.86 9.65 5.63
C PHE A 307 4.69 10.14 4.78
N THR A 308 4.77 10.12 3.45
CA THR A 308 3.77 10.75 2.57
C THR A 308 2.85 9.78 1.86
N PHE A 309 3.32 8.60 1.41
CA PHE A 309 2.50 7.77 0.51
C PHE A 309 1.18 7.30 1.13
N ALA A 310 1.20 6.81 2.38
CA ALA A 310 0.00 6.36 3.06
C ALA A 310 -0.90 7.54 3.48
N GLY A 311 -0.28 8.67 3.83
CA GLY A 311 -0.98 9.93 4.15
C GLY A 311 -1.77 10.48 2.97
N ILE A 312 -1.19 10.51 1.76
CA ILE A 312 -1.88 10.94 0.53
C ILE A 312 -3.12 10.07 0.28
N VAL A 313 -2.98 8.74 0.40
CA VAL A 313 -4.12 7.82 0.24
C VAL A 313 -5.20 8.10 1.27
N SER A 314 -4.84 8.24 2.55
CA SER A 314 -5.78 8.51 3.64
C SER A 314 -6.52 9.85 3.43
N MET A 315 -5.81 10.92 3.11
CA MET A 315 -6.41 12.23 2.86
C MET A 315 -7.34 12.21 1.66
N MET A 316 -6.95 11.54 0.56
CA MET A 316 -7.80 11.42 -0.64
C MET A 316 -9.07 10.64 -0.36
N MET A 317 -9.00 9.57 0.42
CA MET A 317 -10.19 8.81 0.82
C MET A 317 -11.09 9.61 1.77
N GLY A 318 -10.50 10.35 2.71
CA GLY A 318 -11.23 11.28 3.58
C GLY A 318 -11.98 12.35 2.79
N LEU A 319 -11.31 12.99 1.84
CA LEU A 319 -11.91 14.00 0.96
C LEU A 319 -13.05 13.41 0.11
N ALA A 320 -12.84 12.21 -0.45
CA ALA A 320 -13.88 11.50 -1.23
C ALA A 320 -15.15 11.23 -0.40
N GLY A 321 -14.98 10.84 0.87
CA GLY A 321 -16.08 10.59 1.80
C GLY A 321 -16.90 11.86 2.10
N ARG A 322 -16.26 13.03 2.16
CA ARG A 322 -16.96 14.32 2.42
C ARG A 322 -17.89 14.74 1.28
N PHE A 323 -17.58 14.39 0.02
CA PHE A 323 -18.46 14.69 -1.12
C PHE A 323 -19.74 13.85 -1.14
N TYR A 324 -19.67 12.61 -0.63
CA TYR A 324 -20.79 11.68 -0.63
C TYR A 324 -20.95 11.03 0.76
N PRO A 325 -21.32 11.79 1.79
CA PRO A 325 -21.45 11.25 3.15
C PRO A 325 -22.51 10.16 3.27
N THR A 326 -23.56 10.17 2.42
CA THR A 326 -24.58 9.11 2.40
C THR A 326 -24.10 7.85 1.65
N ARG A 327 -23.15 8.00 0.71
CA ARG A 327 -22.64 6.94 -0.18
C ARG A 327 -21.14 7.09 -0.42
N PRO A 328 -20.27 7.10 0.61
CA PRO A 328 -18.86 7.42 0.47
C PRO A 328 -18.12 6.48 -0.50
N ALA A 329 -18.56 5.23 -0.59
CA ALA A 329 -17.99 4.26 -1.53
C ALA A 329 -18.06 4.70 -3.00
N LYS A 330 -19.02 5.57 -3.39
CA LYS A 330 -19.19 6.01 -4.77
C LYS A 330 -17.99 6.78 -5.32
N MET A 331 -17.47 7.75 -4.58
CA MET A 331 -16.29 8.52 -5.00
C MET A 331 -15.00 7.78 -4.70
N MET A 332 -14.93 7.12 -3.53
CA MET A 332 -13.77 6.34 -3.13
C MET A 332 -13.42 5.26 -4.16
N SER A 333 -14.41 4.50 -4.65
CA SER A 333 -14.17 3.47 -5.68
C SER A 333 -13.69 4.06 -7.00
N THR A 334 -14.25 5.21 -7.42
CA THR A 334 -13.84 5.86 -8.65
C THR A 334 -12.39 6.35 -8.59
N LEU A 335 -11.99 6.95 -7.47
CA LEU A 335 -10.59 7.33 -7.22
C LEU A 335 -9.68 6.11 -7.16
N THR A 336 -10.08 5.06 -6.46
CA THR A 336 -9.30 3.82 -6.34
C THR A 336 -9.04 3.18 -7.72
N ILE A 337 -9.99 3.26 -8.64
CA ILE A 337 -9.79 2.76 -10.02
C ILE A 337 -8.67 3.56 -10.71
N ALA A 338 -8.67 4.90 -10.64
CA ALA A 338 -7.63 5.72 -11.25
C ALA A 338 -6.25 5.41 -10.68
N TYR A 339 -6.15 5.30 -9.35
CA TYR A 339 -4.94 4.89 -8.64
C TYR A 339 -4.48 3.48 -9.03
N GLY A 340 -5.44 2.58 -9.23
CA GLY A 340 -5.19 1.20 -9.62
C GLY A 340 -4.64 1.04 -11.02
N ILE A 341 -5.19 1.77 -11.98
CA ILE A 341 -4.69 1.77 -13.35
C ILE A 341 -3.21 2.20 -13.36
N ALA A 342 -2.86 3.25 -12.61
CA ALA A 342 -1.48 3.69 -12.45
C ALA A 342 -0.59 2.58 -11.89
N GLN A 343 -1.04 1.90 -10.83
CA GLN A 343 -0.27 0.83 -10.18
C GLN A 343 -0.08 -0.42 -11.06
N ILE A 344 -0.97 -0.68 -11.99
CA ILE A 344 -0.82 -1.77 -12.94
C ILE A 344 0.14 -1.38 -14.05
N LEU A 345 0.01 -0.18 -14.63
CA LEU A 345 0.75 0.23 -15.79
C LEU A 345 2.20 0.64 -15.48
N ALA A 346 2.41 1.39 -14.39
CA ALA A 346 3.70 2.02 -14.13
C ALA A 346 4.85 1.03 -13.87
N PRO A 347 4.69 -0.12 -13.16
CA PRO A 347 5.79 -1.07 -13.02
C PRO A 347 6.19 -1.73 -14.36
N ALA A 348 5.22 -2.06 -15.23
CA ALA A 348 5.50 -2.62 -16.54
C ALA A 348 6.26 -1.61 -17.42
N ILE A 349 5.82 -0.34 -17.46
CA ILE A 349 6.48 0.73 -18.18
C ILE A 349 7.89 0.97 -17.62
N THR A 350 8.03 1.01 -16.29
CA THR A 350 9.34 1.15 -15.65
C THR A 350 10.26 -0.01 -15.98
N GLY A 351 9.77 -1.25 -15.95
CA GLY A 351 10.53 -2.42 -16.35
C GLY A 351 11.00 -2.34 -17.80
N TRP A 352 10.11 -1.95 -18.72
CA TRP A 352 10.45 -1.77 -20.13
C TRP A 352 11.50 -0.68 -20.35
N ILE A 353 11.38 0.48 -19.70
CA ILE A 353 12.38 1.55 -19.74
C ILE A 353 13.72 1.05 -19.19
N SER A 354 13.67 0.27 -18.11
CA SER A 354 14.86 -0.25 -17.46
C SER A 354 15.63 -1.26 -18.32
N GLU A 355 14.96 -2.03 -19.14
CA GLU A 355 15.62 -2.89 -20.15
C GLU A 355 16.41 -2.08 -21.19
N GLN A 356 15.89 -0.92 -21.58
CA GLN A 356 16.56 -0.04 -22.55
C GLN A 356 17.72 0.76 -21.95
N THR A 357 17.60 1.12 -20.66
CA THR A 357 18.57 2.00 -19.97
C THR A 357 19.56 1.25 -19.09
N GLY A 358 19.34 -0.04 -18.85
CA GLY A 358 20.15 -0.86 -17.92
C GLY A 358 19.92 -0.55 -16.43
N SER A 359 18.99 0.34 -16.07
CA SER A 359 18.74 0.78 -14.68
C SER A 359 17.31 1.18 -14.41
N TYR A 360 16.85 0.98 -13.19
CA TYR A 360 15.53 1.48 -12.72
C TYR A 360 15.52 3.01 -12.42
N ASN A 361 16.65 3.69 -12.45
CA ASN A 361 16.74 5.12 -12.12
C ASN A 361 15.85 5.99 -13.02
N ALA A 362 15.79 5.67 -14.31
CA ALA A 362 14.90 6.36 -15.27
C ALA A 362 13.42 6.29 -14.83
N GLY A 363 13.01 5.17 -14.23
CA GLY A 363 11.66 5.02 -13.68
C GLY A 363 11.34 6.03 -12.57
N LEU A 364 12.29 6.32 -11.68
CA LEU A 364 12.10 7.34 -10.63
C LEU A 364 11.96 8.75 -11.23
N PHE A 365 12.76 9.11 -12.25
CA PHE A 365 12.60 10.40 -12.92
C PHE A 365 11.23 10.54 -13.58
N VAL A 366 10.75 9.49 -14.25
CA VAL A 366 9.39 9.46 -14.84
C VAL A 366 8.33 9.58 -13.74
N ALA A 367 8.48 8.83 -12.65
CA ALA A 367 7.54 8.90 -11.53
C ALA A 367 7.48 10.29 -10.88
N ALA A 368 8.63 10.94 -10.69
CA ALA A 368 8.71 12.30 -10.17
C ALA A 368 8.10 13.33 -11.13
N ALA A 369 8.35 13.20 -12.43
CA ALA A 369 7.75 14.07 -13.46
C ALA A 369 6.22 13.94 -13.46
N VAL A 370 5.69 12.70 -13.45
CA VAL A 370 4.25 12.44 -13.37
C VAL A 370 3.66 12.98 -12.07
N MET A 371 4.34 12.79 -10.93
CA MET A 371 3.86 13.33 -9.66
C MET A 371 3.90 14.87 -9.63
N THR A 372 4.85 15.49 -10.34
CA THR A 372 4.88 16.95 -10.52
C THR A 372 3.67 17.45 -11.34
N VAL A 373 3.26 16.72 -12.37
CA VAL A 373 1.99 16.99 -13.08
C VAL A 373 0.83 16.89 -12.11
N GLY A 374 0.80 15.88 -11.23
CA GLY A 374 -0.20 15.75 -10.18
C GLY A 374 -0.22 16.96 -9.23
N LEU A 375 0.93 17.46 -8.81
CA LEU A 375 1.05 18.67 -8.00
C LEU A 375 0.43 19.89 -8.71
N VAL A 376 0.68 20.07 -10.01
CA VAL A 376 0.06 21.13 -10.81
C VAL A 376 -1.47 20.98 -10.84
N MET A 377 -1.99 19.76 -10.96
CA MET A 377 -3.44 19.50 -10.88
C MET A 377 -4.05 19.91 -9.53
N LEU A 378 -3.32 19.68 -8.42
CA LEU A 378 -3.75 20.16 -7.10
C LEU A 378 -3.71 21.68 -6.98
N LEU A 379 -2.71 22.35 -7.56
CA LEU A 379 -2.65 23.81 -7.57
C LEU A 379 -3.82 24.40 -8.36
N GLN A 380 -4.17 23.81 -9.51
CA GLN A 380 -5.35 24.18 -10.26
C GLN A 380 -6.64 23.93 -9.45
N LEU A 381 -6.71 22.81 -8.76
CA LEU A 381 -7.85 22.49 -7.89
C LEU A 381 -8.03 23.53 -6.79
N ARG A 382 -6.95 23.99 -6.15
CA ARG A 382 -6.99 25.08 -5.16
C ARG A 382 -7.57 26.37 -5.73
N GLY A 383 -7.32 26.66 -7.01
CA GLY A 383 -7.85 27.87 -7.69
C GLY A 383 -9.31 27.74 -8.10
N VAL A 384 -9.77 26.53 -8.43
CA VAL A 384 -11.14 26.27 -8.93
C VAL A 384 -12.10 25.91 -7.81
N ALA A 385 -11.62 25.22 -6.80
CA ALA A 385 -12.41 24.79 -5.66
C ALA A 385 -12.55 25.96 -4.67
N ARG A 386 -13.62 26.73 -4.78
CA ARG A 386 -14.33 27.18 -3.58
C ARG A 386 -14.95 25.94 -2.97
N LEU A 387 -14.11 25.14 -2.28
CA LEU A 387 -14.62 24.10 -1.40
C LEU A 387 -15.55 24.80 -0.42
N PRO A 388 -16.78 24.34 -0.20
CA PRO A 388 -17.62 24.92 0.83
C PRO A 388 -16.81 24.95 2.13
N ASP A 389 -16.84 26.08 2.87
CA ASP A 389 -16.07 26.28 4.11
C ASP A 389 -16.24 25.13 5.13
N GLU A 390 -17.31 24.34 4.99
CA GLU A 390 -17.57 23.11 5.77
C GLU A 390 -16.74 21.86 5.34
N LEU A 391 -16.02 21.91 4.23
CA LEU A 391 -15.11 20.82 3.83
C LEU A 391 -13.69 21.03 4.38
N ASP A 392 -13.38 22.22 4.82
CA ASP A 392 -12.10 22.58 5.45
C ASP A 392 -12.17 22.56 6.99
N SER A 393 -13.34 22.45 7.59
CA SER A 393 -13.58 22.25 9.03
C SER A 393 -13.82 20.73 9.32
#